data_f78b5d1f40cc560c0268e2ddfda300d5
#
_entry.id   f78b5d1f40cc560c0268e2ddfda300d5
#
_cell.length_a   1.000
_cell.length_b   1.000
_cell.length_c   1.000
_cell.angle_alpha   90.00
_cell.angle_beta   90.00
_cell.angle_gamma   90.00
#
_symmetry.space_group_name_H-M   'P 1'
#
loop_
_entity.id
_entity.type
_entity.pdbx_description
1 polymer ?
#
loop_
_entity_poly.entity_id
_entity_poly.type
_entity_poly.pdbx_seq_one_letter_code
_entity_poly.pdbx_strand_id
1 'polypeptide(L)'
;MSLEIKMPALSPTMTEGKLSKWLVKEGDKVISGDVIAEIETDKATMEVETIDDGIISKIFVSENTEGVEVGKIIVLLSKEGENLDIDKVDKEEEKLIDNFTQKVEKKPEILSVDTSNKDVNSKITKEKRIFASPLAKNLANSHNINFDKIIGTGPKNRIIRKDIENYLKNNKNQVKNYNLIPHSPMRRTIAQRLSNSKNTAPHFYLTMECNIDNLLEMRRRLNKKRDSNKISLNDMLIKATACALEFVPEVNGTYEEDGCKYYDDVNICIAVAVKDGLVTPVIRNVNNISLKEISILSKNLISNARKKSLKTKDFEGGTFTISNLGMYDINNFTAIINPPQSAILAIGKGIKKPIVFQEKIIISTLMNVTLSCDHRIIDGAIGALWLKTFKEIIENPLTLITKYINRT
;
A
#
# COMPACT_ATOMS: atom_id res chain seq x y z
N MET A 1 27.38 37.45 -1.64
CA MET A 1 27.19 36.07 -1.15
C MET A 1 25.80 35.65 -1.55
N SER A 2 25.68 34.61 -2.36
CA SER A 2 24.40 34.02 -2.71
C SER A 2 23.85 33.21 -1.51
N LEU A 3 22.59 33.41 -1.18
CA LEU A 3 21.88 32.65 -0.14
C LEU A 3 21.09 31.51 -0.79
N GLU A 4 21.27 30.30 -0.27
CA GLU A 4 20.62 29.09 -0.76
C GLU A 4 19.37 28.80 0.05
N ILE A 5 18.20 28.75 -0.61
CA ILE A 5 16.98 28.22 0.02
C ILE A 5 16.87 26.75 -0.34
N LYS A 6 16.79 25.93 0.71
CA LYS A 6 16.72 24.47 0.61
C LYS A 6 15.30 23.97 0.91
N MET A 7 14.96 22.82 0.35
CA MET A 7 13.71 22.13 0.65
C MET A 7 13.56 21.90 2.16
N PRO A 8 12.58 22.51 2.83
CA PRO A 8 12.43 22.39 4.28
C PRO A 8 11.82 21.04 4.67
N ALA A 9 12.15 20.55 5.85
CA ALA A 9 11.46 19.43 6.48
C ALA A 9 10.18 19.94 7.17
N LEU A 10 9.05 19.85 6.51
CA LEU A 10 7.76 20.30 7.02
C LEU A 10 7.09 19.30 7.99
N SER A 11 7.65 18.11 8.15
CA SER A 11 7.27 17.14 9.17
C SER A 11 8.51 16.34 9.64
N PRO A 12 8.52 15.81 10.88
CA PRO A 12 9.65 15.02 11.41
C PRO A 12 9.99 13.75 10.62
N THR A 13 9.04 13.26 9.84
CA THR A 13 9.17 12.03 9.03
C THR A 13 9.32 12.30 7.53
N MET A 14 9.45 13.58 7.14
CA MET A 14 9.53 13.97 5.74
C MET A 14 10.96 13.78 5.22
N THR A 15 11.13 12.91 4.23
CA THR A 15 12.40 12.71 3.50
C THR A 15 12.39 13.38 2.12
N GLU A 16 11.21 13.53 1.53
CA GLU A 16 10.99 14.17 0.22
C GLU A 16 9.63 14.86 0.18
N GLY A 17 9.47 15.87 -0.68
CA GLY A 17 8.22 16.60 -0.90
C GLY A 17 7.97 16.90 -2.37
N LYS A 18 6.75 17.33 -2.69
CA LYS A 18 6.39 17.80 -4.02
C LYS A 18 6.27 19.31 -3.99
N LEU A 19 7.03 20.00 -4.86
CA LEU A 19 6.85 21.41 -5.09
C LEU A 19 5.62 21.61 -5.99
N SER A 20 4.54 22.12 -5.42
CA SER A 20 3.24 22.26 -6.10
C SER A 20 3.23 23.48 -7.00
N LYS A 21 3.63 24.63 -6.47
CA LYS A 21 3.58 25.90 -7.19
C LYS A 21 4.64 26.89 -6.69
N TRP A 22 5.19 27.71 -7.58
CA TRP A 22 5.94 28.90 -7.26
C TRP A 22 5.03 30.12 -7.20
N LEU A 23 5.16 30.95 -6.17
CA LEU A 23 4.45 32.21 -6.03
C LEU A 23 5.31 33.41 -6.47
N VAL A 24 6.58 33.16 -6.78
CA VAL A 24 7.59 34.14 -7.24
C VAL A 24 8.25 33.67 -8.52
N LYS A 25 8.89 34.61 -9.24
CA LYS A 25 9.63 34.34 -10.48
C LYS A 25 11.07 34.78 -10.35
N GLU A 26 11.93 34.26 -11.24
CA GLU A 26 13.32 34.74 -11.35
C GLU A 26 13.31 36.26 -11.65
N GLY A 27 14.05 37.01 -10.85
CA GLY A 27 14.11 38.46 -10.89
C GLY A 27 13.23 39.19 -9.86
N ASP A 28 12.31 38.49 -9.19
CA ASP A 28 11.44 39.10 -8.18
C ASP A 28 12.22 39.40 -6.89
N LYS A 29 11.90 40.54 -6.27
CA LYS A 29 12.45 40.95 -4.99
C LYS A 29 11.57 40.42 -3.86
N VAL A 30 12.18 39.76 -2.89
CA VAL A 30 11.50 39.14 -1.74
C VAL A 30 12.10 39.66 -0.44
N ILE A 31 11.29 39.78 0.60
CA ILE A 31 11.68 40.13 1.94
C ILE A 31 11.42 38.95 2.89
N SER A 32 12.13 38.92 4.01
CA SER A 32 11.97 37.89 5.04
C SER A 32 10.49 37.77 5.48
N GLY A 33 9.92 36.58 5.40
CA GLY A 33 8.51 36.30 5.67
C GLY A 33 7.60 36.23 4.43
N ASP A 34 8.11 36.55 3.23
CA ASP A 34 7.33 36.40 2.00
C ASP A 34 7.17 34.92 1.63
N VAL A 35 5.96 34.53 1.23
CA VAL A 35 5.67 33.17 0.76
C VAL A 35 6.18 33.02 -0.67
N ILE A 36 7.13 32.12 -0.88
CA ILE A 36 7.78 31.89 -2.18
C ILE A 36 7.28 30.68 -2.93
N ALA A 37 6.84 29.64 -2.23
CA ALA A 37 6.37 28.40 -2.85
C ALA A 37 5.35 27.66 -1.98
N GLU A 38 4.53 26.83 -2.64
CA GLU A 38 3.65 25.84 -2.01
C GLU A 38 4.24 24.44 -2.18
N ILE A 39 4.42 23.73 -1.06
CA ILE A 39 4.92 22.35 -1.01
C ILE A 39 3.79 21.42 -0.56
N GLU A 40 3.52 20.40 -1.33
CA GLU A 40 2.56 19.34 -1.00
C GLU A 40 3.32 18.18 -0.31
N THR A 41 2.88 17.86 0.91
CA THR A 41 3.35 16.71 1.67
C THR A 41 2.31 15.58 1.64
N ASP A 42 2.61 14.44 2.22
CA ASP A 42 1.68 13.31 2.36
C ASP A 42 0.42 13.64 3.18
N LYS A 43 0.41 14.77 3.91
CA LYS A 43 -0.67 15.17 4.84
C LYS A 43 -1.36 16.48 4.49
N ALA A 44 -0.63 17.45 3.98
CA ALA A 44 -1.17 18.78 3.68
C ALA A 44 -0.28 19.54 2.69
N THR A 45 -0.85 20.57 2.03
CA THR A 45 -0.11 21.59 1.30
C THR A 45 0.31 22.67 2.31
N MET A 46 1.59 23.02 2.33
CA MET A 46 2.16 24.02 3.22
C MET A 46 2.89 25.09 2.41
N GLU A 47 2.83 26.32 2.88
CA GLU A 47 3.51 27.47 2.31
C GLU A 47 4.94 27.54 2.84
N VAL A 48 5.88 27.90 1.97
CA VAL A 48 7.29 28.11 2.33
C VAL A 48 7.61 29.58 2.22
N GLU A 49 8.06 30.15 3.33
CA GLU A 49 8.44 31.55 3.46
C GLU A 49 9.97 31.67 3.32
N THR A 50 10.43 32.80 2.74
CA THR A 50 11.85 33.15 2.75
C THR A 50 12.28 33.67 4.12
N ILE A 51 13.50 33.28 4.57
CA ILE A 51 14.07 33.73 5.83
C ILE A 51 14.86 35.02 5.63
N ASP A 52 15.37 35.23 4.41
CA ASP A 52 16.29 36.33 4.08
C ASP A 52 15.73 37.25 3.00
N ASP A 53 16.17 38.52 2.98
CA ASP A 53 15.85 39.49 1.95
C ASP A 53 16.76 39.31 0.73
N GLY A 54 16.22 39.40 -0.49
CA GLY A 54 17.03 39.28 -1.69
C GLY A 54 16.22 39.33 -2.99
N ILE A 55 16.91 39.03 -4.10
CA ILE A 55 16.32 38.88 -5.42
C ILE A 55 16.44 37.42 -5.83
N ILE A 56 15.37 36.81 -6.32
CA ILE A 56 15.36 35.45 -6.84
C ILE A 56 16.27 35.38 -8.06
N SER A 57 17.44 34.76 -7.92
CA SER A 57 18.43 34.68 -8.99
C SER A 57 18.18 33.52 -9.93
N LYS A 58 17.90 32.33 -9.37
CA LYS A 58 17.65 31.13 -10.19
C LYS A 58 16.78 30.12 -9.43
N ILE A 59 15.83 29.54 -10.13
CA ILE A 59 14.96 28.46 -9.66
C ILE A 59 15.48 27.14 -10.23
N PHE A 60 15.83 26.18 -9.35
CA PHE A 60 16.39 24.87 -9.77
C PHE A 60 15.34 23.80 -9.92
N VAL A 61 14.19 23.94 -9.29
CA VAL A 61 13.12 22.94 -9.27
C VAL A 61 11.88 23.52 -9.94
N SER A 62 11.40 22.87 -11.01
CA SER A 62 10.19 23.29 -11.72
C SER A 62 8.92 23.06 -10.91
N GLU A 63 7.85 23.78 -11.23
CA GLU A 63 6.51 23.53 -10.66
C GLU A 63 6.06 22.09 -10.92
N ASN A 64 5.29 21.52 -9.98
CA ASN A 64 4.78 20.14 -10.02
C ASN A 64 5.86 19.06 -10.04
N THR A 65 7.09 19.35 -9.57
CA THR A 65 8.16 18.35 -9.43
C THR A 65 7.92 17.54 -8.15
N GLU A 66 7.82 16.22 -8.29
CA GLU A 66 7.66 15.26 -7.19
C GLU A 66 9.02 14.68 -6.77
N GLY A 67 9.15 14.25 -5.50
CA GLY A 67 10.35 13.57 -5.00
C GLY A 67 11.56 14.49 -4.80
N VAL A 68 11.33 15.76 -4.41
CA VAL A 68 12.40 16.69 -4.06
C VAL A 68 12.86 16.38 -2.64
N GLU A 69 14.11 15.91 -2.49
CA GLU A 69 14.69 15.54 -1.19
C GLU A 69 14.80 16.75 -0.26
N VAL A 70 14.54 16.52 1.04
CA VAL A 70 14.75 17.53 2.09
C VAL A 70 16.24 17.95 2.14
N GLY A 71 16.50 19.26 2.16
CA GLY A 71 17.85 19.81 2.12
C GLY A 71 18.41 20.10 0.73
N LYS A 72 17.73 19.68 -0.36
CA LYS A 72 18.10 20.03 -1.74
C LYS A 72 17.85 21.51 -1.99
N ILE A 73 18.79 22.19 -2.69
CA ILE A 73 18.64 23.59 -3.07
C ILE A 73 17.48 23.72 -4.07
N ILE A 74 16.50 24.55 -3.75
CA ILE A 74 15.34 24.82 -4.61
C ILE A 74 15.41 26.15 -5.32
N VAL A 75 16.02 27.18 -4.66
CA VAL A 75 16.16 28.52 -5.23
C VAL A 75 17.40 29.23 -4.66
N LEU A 76 18.02 30.09 -5.46
CA LEU A 76 19.12 31.00 -5.06
C LEU A 76 18.62 32.44 -4.96
N LEU A 77 18.99 33.09 -3.84
CA LEU A 77 18.81 34.52 -3.64
C LEU A 77 20.14 35.26 -3.82
N SER A 78 20.15 36.40 -4.49
CA SER A 78 21.26 37.35 -4.54
C SER A 78 20.93 38.63 -3.79
N LYS A 79 21.94 39.28 -3.20
CA LYS A 79 21.81 40.65 -2.67
C LYS A 79 21.94 41.65 -3.82
N GLU A 80 21.23 42.78 -3.73
CA GLU A 80 21.26 43.85 -4.74
C GLU A 80 22.69 44.22 -5.12
N GLY A 81 23.09 44.03 -6.40
CA GLY A 81 24.34 44.52 -6.95
C GLY A 81 25.43 43.49 -7.29
N GLU A 82 25.22 42.19 -7.10
CA GLU A 82 26.21 41.16 -7.46
C GLU A 82 25.81 40.40 -8.74
N ASN A 83 26.68 40.48 -9.78
CA ASN A 83 26.62 39.57 -10.92
C ASN A 83 27.24 38.21 -10.51
N LEU A 84 26.47 37.13 -10.60
CA LEU A 84 26.89 35.79 -10.23
C LEU A 84 27.59 35.06 -11.37
N ASP A 85 28.82 34.56 -11.10
CA ASP A 85 29.49 33.53 -11.92
C ASP A 85 28.77 32.19 -11.71
N ILE A 86 27.95 31.79 -12.68
CA ILE A 86 27.09 30.59 -12.66
C ILE A 86 27.91 29.28 -12.80
N ASP A 87 29.19 29.36 -13.17
CA ASP A 87 30.04 28.21 -13.53
C ASP A 87 30.63 27.43 -12.35
N LYS A 88 30.39 27.85 -11.09
CA LYS A 88 30.97 27.17 -9.92
C LYS A 88 30.07 26.15 -9.24
N VAL A 89 28.74 26.21 -9.46
CA VAL A 89 27.80 25.32 -8.78
C VAL A 89 27.70 23.96 -9.48
N ASP A 90 27.83 23.93 -10.81
CA ASP A 90 27.75 22.68 -11.59
C ASP A 90 28.98 21.75 -11.39
N LYS A 91 30.11 22.26 -10.85
CA LYS A 91 31.33 21.48 -10.63
C LYS A 91 31.41 20.76 -9.29
N GLU A 92 30.58 21.13 -8.31
CA GLU A 92 30.55 20.44 -7.00
C GLU A 92 29.59 19.24 -6.98
N GLU A 93 28.52 19.24 -7.79
CA GLU A 93 27.65 18.06 -7.91
C GLU A 93 28.32 16.90 -8.64
N GLU A 94 29.15 17.13 -9.66
CA GLU A 94 29.89 16.04 -10.35
C GLU A 94 30.92 15.36 -9.44
N LYS A 95 31.49 16.05 -8.45
CA LYS A 95 32.47 15.47 -7.51
C LYS A 95 31.83 14.63 -6.40
N LEU A 96 30.55 14.82 -6.10
CA LEU A 96 29.82 14.03 -5.11
C LEU A 96 29.31 12.69 -5.70
N ILE A 97 29.03 12.66 -6.98
CA ILE A 97 28.56 11.43 -7.68
C ILE A 97 29.72 10.44 -7.87
N ASP A 98 30.94 10.90 -8.15
CA ASP A 98 32.13 10.04 -8.32
C ASP A 98 32.60 9.36 -7.03
N ASN A 99 32.38 9.96 -5.87
CA ASN A 99 32.75 9.39 -4.58
C ASN A 99 31.79 8.30 -4.06
N PHE A 100 30.56 8.24 -4.56
CA PHE A 100 29.59 7.21 -4.18
C PHE A 100 29.74 5.91 -5.00
N THR A 101 30.31 5.99 -6.21
CA THR A 101 30.47 4.84 -7.11
C THR A 101 31.66 3.94 -6.76
N GLN A 102 32.58 4.40 -5.92
CA GLN A 102 33.81 3.63 -5.56
C GLN A 102 33.68 2.77 -4.28
N LYS A 103 32.53 2.71 -3.63
CA LYS A 103 32.38 2.01 -2.35
C LYS A 103 31.53 0.74 -2.37
N VAL A 104 31.09 0.26 -3.54
CA VAL A 104 30.33 -0.97 -3.70
C VAL A 104 30.97 -1.90 -4.72
N GLU A 105 32.22 -2.31 -4.48
CA GLU A 105 32.78 -3.51 -5.10
C GLU A 105 33.53 -4.32 -4.05
N LYS A 106 32.80 -5.22 -3.36
CA LYS A 106 33.36 -6.44 -2.76
C LYS A 106 32.44 -7.60 -3.10
N LYS A 107 32.91 -8.34 -4.09
CA LYS A 107 32.42 -9.64 -4.54
C LYS A 107 32.52 -10.69 -3.42
N PRO A 108 31.55 -11.60 -3.25
CA PRO A 108 31.80 -12.88 -2.59
C PRO A 108 32.27 -13.92 -3.63
N GLU A 109 33.34 -14.60 -3.30
CA GLU A 109 33.85 -15.78 -3.99
C GLU A 109 32.82 -16.90 -4.00
N ILE A 110 32.62 -17.48 -5.19
CA ILE A 110 31.87 -18.73 -5.34
C ILE A 110 32.89 -19.83 -5.64
N LEU A 111 32.94 -20.80 -4.75
CA LEU A 111 33.66 -22.05 -4.86
C LEU A 111 33.22 -22.83 -6.11
N SER A 112 34.20 -23.22 -6.92
CA SER A 112 34.10 -24.11 -8.06
C SER A 112 33.81 -25.54 -7.59
N VAL A 113 32.78 -26.17 -8.15
CA VAL A 113 32.62 -27.62 -8.12
C VAL A 113 32.72 -28.13 -9.53
N ASP A 114 33.80 -28.87 -9.78
CA ASP A 114 34.01 -29.67 -10.97
C ASP A 114 32.99 -30.79 -11.08
N THR A 115 32.36 -30.94 -12.21
CA THR A 115 31.90 -32.24 -12.68
C THR A 115 32.06 -32.35 -14.18
N SER A 116 33.00 -33.23 -14.53
CA SER A 116 33.23 -33.76 -15.87
C SER A 116 32.09 -34.64 -16.37
N ASN A 117 31.65 -34.54 -17.57
CA ASN A 117 31.65 -35.57 -18.61
C ASN A 117 30.54 -35.48 -19.66
N LYS A 118 30.99 -35.60 -20.87
CA LYS A 118 30.54 -36.36 -22.05
C LYS A 118 29.75 -35.64 -23.14
N ASP A 119 30.50 -35.61 -24.22
CA ASP A 119 30.19 -35.62 -25.65
C ASP A 119 28.76 -35.87 -26.07
N VAL A 120 28.20 -34.95 -26.82
CA VAL A 120 27.30 -35.23 -27.95
C VAL A 120 27.57 -34.22 -29.07
N ASN A 121 27.96 -34.78 -30.18
CA ASN A 121 28.11 -34.20 -31.50
C ASN A 121 26.95 -33.26 -31.90
N SER A 122 27.23 -32.01 -32.23
CA SER A 122 26.29 -31.20 -32.97
C SER A 122 26.96 -30.30 -33.99
N LYS A 123 26.48 -30.44 -35.16
CA LYS A 123 26.75 -29.77 -36.42
C LYS A 123 27.22 -28.33 -36.28
N ILE A 124 28.37 -28.03 -36.87
CA ILE A 124 28.93 -26.71 -37.11
C ILE A 124 28.00 -25.93 -38.05
N THR A 125 27.13 -25.09 -37.48
CA THR A 125 26.48 -24.00 -38.21
C THR A 125 27.50 -22.86 -38.29
N LYS A 126 27.88 -22.47 -39.50
CA LYS A 126 28.72 -21.29 -39.78
C LYS A 126 28.12 -20.06 -39.12
N GLU A 127 28.72 -19.61 -38.03
CA GLU A 127 28.39 -18.32 -37.42
C GLU A 127 28.63 -17.22 -38.46
N LYS A 128 27.58 -16.56 -38.91
CA LYS A 128 27.64 -15.33 -39.69
C LYS A 128 28.32 -14.27 -38.82
N ARG A 129 29.57 -13.91 -39.12
CA ARG A 129 30.26 -12.80 -38.47
C ARG A 129 29.49 -11.51 -38.74
N ILE A 130 28.84 -10.99 -37.71
CA ILE A 130 28.10 -9.72 -37.77
C ILE A 130 29.11 -8.58 -37.65
N PHE A 131 29.19 -7.73 -38.68
CA PHE A 131 30.03 -6.54 -38.66
C PHE A 131 29.26 -5.38 -38.04
N ALA A 132 29.65 -4.94 -36.85
CA ALA A 132 29.07 -3.77 -36.17
C ALA A 132 30.18 -2.77 -35.79
N SER A 133 29.90 -1.46 -35.84
CA SER A 133 30.81 -0.44 -35.35
C SER A 133 30.96 -0.49 -33.83
N PRO A 134 32.08 -0.03 -33.23
CA PRO A 134 32.25 -0.03 -31.77
C PRO A 134 31.11 0.71 -31.03
N LEU A 135 30.70 1.86 -31.56
CA LEU A 135 29.56 2.63 -31.01
C LEU A 135 28.23 1.88 -31.10
N ALA A 136 27.99 1.14 -32.22
CA ALA A 136 26.77 0.32 -32.33
C ALA A 136 26.82 -0.85 -31.34
N LYS A 137 27.98 -1.47 -31.11
CA LYS A 137 28.12 -2.53 -30.11
C LYS A 137 27.84 -2.06 -28.71
N ASN A 138 28.38 -0.91 -28.31
CA ASN A 138 28.14 -0.35 -26.98
C ASN A 138 26.66 0.00 -26.78
N LEU A 139 26.02 0.63 -27.78
CA LEU A 139 24.62 0.99 -27.71
C LEU A 139 23.67 -0.22 -27.71
N ALA A 140 23.99 -1.26 -28.47
CA ALA A 140 23.22 -2.50 -28.48
C ALA A 140 23.33 -3.26 -27.14
N ASN A 141 24.53 -3.31 -26.56
CA ASN A 141 24.78 -3.95 -25.26
C ASN A 141 24.07 -3.21 -24.13
N SER A 142 24.08 -1.86 -24.11
CA SER A 142 23.38 -1.07 -23.09
C SER A 142 21.86 -1.26 -23.12
N HIS A 143 21.31 -1.69 -24.27
CA HIS A 143 19.85 -1.94 -24.44
C HIS A 143 19.51 -3.42 -24.60
N ASN A 144 20.46 -4.36 -24.38
CA ASN A 144 20.28 -5.82 -24.53
C ASN A 144 19.67 -6.23 -25.88
N ILE A 145 20.13 -5.61 -26.97
CA ILE A 145 19.61 -5.84 -28.33
C ILE A 145 20.45 -6.91 -29.05
N ASN A 146 19.79 -7.93 -29.60
CA ASN A 146 20.42 -8.93 -30.42
C ASN A 146 20.64 -8.39 -31.87
N PHE A 147 21.89 -8.46 -32.36
CA PHE A 147 22.30 -7.98 -33.68
C PHE A 147 21.65 -8.74 -34.86
N ASP A 148 21.20 -9.99 -34.64
CA ASP A 148 20.56 -10.80 -35.69
C ASP A 148 19.28 -10.20 -36.25
N LYS A 149 18.68 -9.28 -35.52
CA LYS A 149 17.43 -8.59 -35.86
C LYS A 149 17.65 -7.26 -36.59
N ILE A 150 18.90 -6.86 -36.84
CA ILE A 150 19.22 -5.55 -37.37
C ILE A 150 19.95 -5.67 -38.69
N ILE A 151 19.47 -4.97 -39.72
CA ILE A 151 20.13 -4.88 -41.02
C ILE A 151 21.06 -3.66 -40.99
N GLY A 152 22.35 -3.87 -41.19
CA GLY A 152 23.35 -2.80 -41.22
C GLY A 152 23.28 -1.99 -42.52
N THR A 153 23.20 -0.64 -42.39
CA THR A 153 23.20 0.30 -43.53
C THR A 153 24.57 0.91 -43.83
N GLY A 154 25.62 0.59 -43.06
CA GLY A 154 26.97 1.07 -43.27
C GLY A 154 27.73 0.30 -44.34
N PRO A 155 28.95 0.74 -44.73
CA PRO A 155 29.82 0.08 -45.72
C PRO A 155 30.04 -1.42 -45.41
N LYS A 156 29.87 -2.28 -46.42
CA LYS A 156 29.95 -3.74 -46.33
C LYS A 156 28.88 -4.32 -45.34
N ASN A 157 27.66 -3.78 -45.36
CA ASN A 157 26.54 -4.17 -44.46
C ASN A 157 26.88 -4.08 -42.97
N ARG A 158 27.76 -3.15 -42.59
CA ARG A 158 28.12 -2.91 -41.19
C ARG A 158 27.00 -2.22 -40.46
N ILE A 159 26.62 -2.72 -39.28
CA ILE A 159 25.66 -2.09 -38.39
C ILE A 159 26.30 -0.85 -37.77
N ILE A 160 25.68 0.32 -38.00
CA ILE A 160 26.12 1.61 -37.47
C ILE A 160 25.15 2.08 -36.37
N ARG A 161 25.57 3.08 -35.59
CA ARG A 161 24.76 3.64 -34.47
C ARG A 161 23.34 4.00 -34.91
N LYS A 162 23.17 4.59 -36.08
CA LYS A 162 21.88 5.00 -36.63
C LYS A 162 20.90 3.82 -36.81
N ASP A 163 21.41 2.64 -37.13
CA ASP A 163 20.60 1.43 -37.33
C ASP A 163 20.02 0.96 -35.99
N ILE A 164 20.82 1.03 -34.91
CA ILE A 164 20.38 0.72 -33.54
C ILE A 164 19.33 1.74 -33.07
N GLU A 165 19.57 3.03 -33.31
CA GLU A 165 18.62 4.10 -32.95
C GLU A 165 17.29 3.94 -33.70
N ASN A 166 17.31 3.62 -34.98
CA ASN A 166 16.12 3.34 -35.78
C ASN A 166 15.39 2.07 -35.30
N TYR A 167 16.13 1.02 -34.97
CA TYR A 167 15.55 -0.20 -34.40
C TYR A 167 14.86 0.08 -33.06
N LEU A 168 15.48 0.87 -32.20
CA LEU A 168 14.88 1.32 -30.92
C LEU A 168 13.64 2.18 -31.12
N LYS A 169 13.66 3.11 -32.09
CA LYS A 169 12.48 3.94 -32.45
C LYS A 169 11.34 3.08 -32.97
N ASN A 170 11.63 2.15 -33.87
CA ASN A 170 10.61 1.27 -34.47
C ASN A 170 10.03 0.27 -33.44
N ASN A 171 10.86 -0.26 -32.54
CA ASN A 171 10.39 -1.14 -31.47
C ASN A 171 9.69 -0.40 -30.32
N LYS A 172 10.01 0.87 -30.04
CA LYS A 172 9.22 1.71 -29.14
C LYS A 172 7.77 1.90 -29.65
N ASN A 173 7.56 1.80 -30.97
CA ASN A 173 6.23 1.92 -31.56
C ASN A 173 5.44 0.59 -31.62
N GLN A 174 6.06 -0.57 -31.34
CA GLN A 174 5.38 -1.88 -31.45
C GLN A 174 4.78 -2.42 -30.13
N VAL A 175 5.01 -1.75 -28.96
CA VAL A 175 4.43 -2.18 -27.70
C VAL A 175 3.70 -1.01 -27.06
N LYS A 176 2.59 -0.57 -27.63
CA LYS A 176 1.73 0.43 -26.98
C LYS A 176 0.24 0.21 -27.26
N ASN A 177 -0.31 -0.89 -26.76
CA ASN A 177 -1.75 -0.99 -26.52
C ASN A 177 -2.04 -0.99 -25.01
N TYR A 178 -1.43 -0.09 -24.24
CA TYR A 178 -1.78 0.13 -22.85
C TYR A 178 -1.99 1.62 -22.58
N ASN A 179 -2.97 1.91 -21.75
CA ASN A 179 -3.17 3.25 -21.19
C ASN A 179 -2.49 3.33 -19.84
N LEU A 180 -1.43 4.09 -19.71
CA LEU A 180 -0.81 4.39 -18.42
C LEU A 180 -1.68 5.41 -17.69
N ILE A 181 -2.30 5.00 -16.58
CA ILE A 181 -3.05 5.89 -15.70
C ILE A 181 -2.18 6.13 -14.46
N PRO A 182 -1.77 7.38 -14.18
CA PRO A 182 -0.99 7.71 -13.00
C PRO A 182 -1.73 7.33 -11.71
N HIS A 183 -0.99 6.89 -10.72
CA HIS A 183 -1.59 6.58 -9.41
C HIS A 183 -2.07 7.85 -8.73
N SER A 184 -3.30 7.82 -8.20
CA SER A 184 -3.76 8.87 -7.28
C SER A 184 -2.93 8.84 -5.98
N PRO A 185 -2.82 9.97 -5.24
CA PRO A 185 -2.14 10.01 -3.94
C PRO A 185 -2.67 8.93 -2.99
N MET A 186 -3.99 8.76 -2.91
CA MET A 186 -4.63 7.69 -2.12
C MET A 186 -4.17 6.30 -2.55
N ARG A 187 -4.08 6.00 -3.86
CA ARG A 187 -3.63 4.70 -4.37
C ARG A 187 -2.16 4.43 -4.00
N ARG A 188 -1.32 5.46 -4.06
CA ARG A 188 0.10 5.38 -3.68
C ARG A 188 0.27 5.04 -2.20
N THR A 189 -0.45 5.76 -1.32
CA THR A 189 -0.45 5.50 0.13
C THR A 189 -0.97 4.10 0.47
N ILE A 190 -2.06 3.64 -0.17
CA ILE A 190 -2.57 2.27 0.03
C ILE A 190 -1.52 1.24 -0.38
N ALA A 191 -0.90 1.40 -1.56
CA ALA A 191 0.12 0.47 -2.06
C ALA A 191 1.30 0.36 -1.09
N GLN A 192 1.82 1.49 -0.62
CA GLN A 192 2.94 1.54 0.33
C GLN A 192 2.57 0.87 1.67
N ARG A 193 1.41 1.20 2.26
CA ARG A 193 0.96 0.60 3.53
C ARG A 193 0.76 -0.90 3.43
N LEU A 194 0.11 -1.38 2.36
CA LEU A 194 -0.14 -2.81 2.20
C LEU A 194 1.13 -3.61 1.89
N SER A 195 2.04 -3.05 1.06
CA SER A 195 3.35 -3.67 0.80
C SER A 195 4.16 -3.75 2.09
N ASN A 196 4.20 -2.68 2.89
CA ASN A 196 4.89 -2.67 4.18
C ASN A 196 4.29 -3.73 5.12
N SER A 197 2.96 -3.76 5.30
CA SER A 197 2.29 -4.77 6.12
C SER A 197 2.66 -6.20 5.71
N LYS A 198 2.66 -6.50 4.40
CA LYS A 198 2.94 -7.84 3.90
C LYS A 198 4.40 -8.25 4.07
N ASN A 199 5.32 -7.29 4.01
CA ASN A 199 6.76 -7.53 4.13
C ASN A 199 7.23 -7.61 5.58
N THR A 200 6.60 -6.86 6.50
CA THR A 200 7.03 -6.77 7.91
C THR A 200 6.31 -7.77 8.83
N ALA A 201 5.03 -8.02 8.60
CA ALA A 201 4.25 -8.94 9.41
C ALA A 201 4.25 -10.35 8.78
N PRO A 202 4.76 -11.40 9.46
CA PRO A 202 4.68 -12.77 8.98
C PRO A 202 3.24 -13.27 9.08
N HIS A 203 2.48 -13.08 7.99
CA HIS A 203 1.07 -13.47 7.94
C HIS A 203 0.92 -14.99 7.91
N PHE A 204 0.08 -15.52 8.79
CA PHE A 204 -0.47 -16.87 8.65
C PHE A 204 -2.00 -16.81 8.65
N TYR A 205 -2.63 -17.87 8.17
CA TYR A 205 -4.06 -17.88 7.86
C TYR A 205 -4.73 -19.10 8.44
N LEU A 206 -5.84 -18.87 9.15
CA LEU A 206 -6.69 -19.93 9.69
C LEU A 206 -8.07 -19.79 9.08
N THR A 207 -8.60 -20.85 8.48
CA THR A 207 -9.93 -20.87 7.88
C THR A 207 -10.86 -21.81 8.63
N MET A 208 -12.08 -21.34 8.88
CA MET A 208 -13.14 -22.11 9.53
C MET A 208 -14.48 -21.98 8.81
N GLU A 209 -15.22 -23.05 8.71
CA GLU A 209 -16.59 -23.07 8.19
C GLU A 209 -17.60 -22.98 9.33
N CYS A 210 -18.52 -22.02 9.27
CA CYS A 210 -19.53 -21.75 10.29
C CYS A 210 -20.94 -21.98 9.73
N ASN A 211 -21.82 -22.62 10.50
CA ASN A 211 -23.26 -22.71 10.18
C ASN A 211 -23.95 -21.44 10.63
N ILE A 212 -24.55 -20.69 9.70
CA ILE A 212 -25.20 -19.41 9.97
C ILE A 212 -26.71 -19.45 9.97
N ASP A 213 -27.36 -20.63 9.92
CA ASP A 213 -28.82 -20.74 9.87
C ASP A 213 -29.50 -20.10 11.09
N ASN A 214 -29.00 -20.37 12.30
CA ASN A 214 -29.52 -19.78 13.53
C ASN A 214 -29.33 -18.25 13.56
N LEU A 215 -28.19 -17.76 13.05
CA LEU A 215 -27.90 -16.34 12.95
C LEU A 215 -28.88 -15.64 11.97
N LEU A 216 -29.15 -16.25 10.83
CA LEU A 216 -30.10 -15.76 9.83
C LEU A 216 -31.53 -15.75 10.37
N GLU A 217 -31.92 -16.80 11.10
CA GLU A 217 -33.23 -16.87 11.75
C GLU A 217 -33.40 -15.79 12.81
N MET A 218 -32.39 -15.64 13.68
CA MET A 218 -32.39 -14.57 14.68
C MET A 218 -32.50 -13.19 14.04
N ARG A 219 -31.75 -12.94 12.95
CA ARG A 219 -31.84 -11.69 12.18
C ARG A 219 -33.26 -11.45 11.66
N ARG A 220 -33.92 -12.50 11.10
CA ARG A 220 -35.31 -12.40 10.65
C ARG A 220 -36.24 -11.99 11.78
N ARG A 221 -36.14 -12.64 12.95
CA ARG A 221 -36.96 -12.31 14.14
C ARG A 221 -36.75 -10.91 14.64
N LEU A 222 -35.47 -10.45 14.74
CA LEU A 222 -35.14 -9.10 15.15
C LEU A 222 -35.67 -8.01 14.20
N ASN A 223 -35.74 -8.32 12.90
CA ASN A 223 -36.20 -7.38 11.88
C ASN A 223 -37.71 -7.43 11.62
N LYS A 224 -38.45 -8.44 12.13
CA LYS A 224 -39.91 -8.63 11.85
C LYS A 224 -40.77 -7.45 12.29
N LYS A 225 -40.36 -6.73 13.38
CA LYS A 225 -41.07 -5.58 13.92
C LYS A 225 -40.38 -4.25 13.62
N ARG A 226 -39.45 -4.19 12.63
CA ARG A 226 -38.66 -3.00 12.30
C ARG A 226 -38.95 -2.55 10.87
N ASP A 227 -39.57 -1.40 10.71
CA ASP A 227 -39.79 -0.78 9.39
C ASP A 227 -38.54 -0.02 8.91
N SER A 228 -37.81 0.60 9.83
CA SER A 228 -36.57 1.32 9.58
C SER A 228 -35.41 0.70 10.37
N ASN A 229 -34.17 0.96 9.93
CA ASN A 229 -32.96 0.52 10.62
C ASN A 229 -32.85 -1.01 10.84
N LYS A 230 -33.17 -1.78 9.79
CA LYS A 230 -32.99 -3.24 9.80
C LYS A 230 -31.54 -3.61 10.07
N ILE A 231 -31.34 -4.58 10.95
CA ILE A 231 -30.03 -5.17 11.27
C ILE A 231 -29.56 -6.00 10.07
N SER A 232 -28.35 -5.74 9.59
CA SER A 232 -27.71 -6.53 8.55
C SER A 232 -27.01 -7.76 9.13
N LEU A 233 -26.65 -8.72 8.30
CA LEU A 233 -25.81 -9.84 8.70
C LEU A 233 -24.45 -9.32 9.17
N ASN A 234 -23.91 -8.31 8.46
CA ASN A 234 -22.63 -7.72 8.81
C ASN A 234 -22.61 -7.07 10.21
N ASP A 235 -23.70 -6.42 10.62
CA ASP A 235 -23.80 -5.85 11.97
C ASP A 235 -23.73 -6.94 13.06
N MET A 236 -24.34 -8.11 12.80
CA MET A 236 -24.28 -9.26 13.72
C MET A 236 -22.87 -9.88 13.75
N LEU A 237 -22.19 -9.97 12.60
CA LEU A 237 -20.82 -10.45 12.52
C LEU A 237 -19.84 -9.50 13.23
N ILE A 238 -20.03 -8.18 13.12
CA ILE A 238 -19.26 -7.18 13.85
C ILE A 238 -19.41 -7.39 15.37
N LYS A 239 -20.65 -7.59 15.85
CA LYS A 239 -20.89 -7.85 17.28
C LYS A 239 -20.28 -9.19 17.72
N ALA A 240 -20.39 -10.25 16.90
CA ALA A 240 -19.80 -11.55 17.18
C ALA A 240 -18.26 -11.47 17.28
N THR A 241 -17.64 -10.72 16.36
CA THR A 241 -16.19 -10.46 16.41
C THR A 241 -15.79 -9.75 17.69
N ALA A 242 -16.55 -8.73 18.10
CA ALA A 242 -16.25 -8.02 19.35
C ALA A 242 -16.39 -8.92 20.58
N CYS A 243 -17.43 -9.75 20.63
CA CYS A 243 -17.58 -10.72 21.71
C CYS A 243 -16.42 -11.74 21.72
N ALA A 244 -16.00 -12.25 20.56
CA ALA A 244 -14.87 -13.18 20.48
C ALA A 244 -13.55 -12.53 20.92
N LEU A 245 -13.34 -11.24 20.62
CA LEU A 245 -12.16 -10.47 21.06
C LEU A 245 -12.17 -10.22 22.60
N GLU A 246 -13.33 -10.12 23.22
CA GLU A 246 -13.41 -10.06 24.69
C GLU A 246 -13.10 -11.39 25.38
N PHE A 247 -13.41 -12.53 24.72
CA PHE A 247 -13.08 -13.87 25.23
C PHE A 247 -11.60 -14.25 25.02
N VAL A 248 -11.00 -13.77 23.92
CA VAL A 248 -9.60 -14.04 23.56
C VAL A 248 -8.93 -12.67 23.26
N PRO A 249 -8.61 -11.90 24.30
CA PRO A 249 -8.08 -10.55 24.16
C PRO A 249 -6.69 -10.49 23.53
N GLU A 250 -5.96 -11.60 23.53
CA GLU A 250 -4.64 -11.70 22.91
C GLU A 250 -4.66 -11.43 21.40
N VAL A 251 -5.82 -11.57 20.74
CA VAL A 251 -5.99 -11.24 19.32
C VAL A 251 -6.25 -9.74 19.10
N ASN A 252 -6.63 -8.99 20.14
CA ASN A 252 -6.91 -7.56 20.09
C ASN A 252 -5.66 -6.74 20.43
N GLY A 253 -4.60 -6.87 19.66
CA GLY A 253 -3.33 -6.23 19.98
C GLY A 253 -2.58 -5.67 18.77
N THR A 254 -1.44 -5.07 19.06
CA THR A 254 -0.46 -4.52 18.10
C THR A 254 0.93 -4.95 18.50
N TYR A 255 1.72 -5.39 17.54
CA TYR A 255 3.14 -5.66 17.73
C TYR A 255 3.93 -4.35 17.61
N GLU A 256 4.78 -4.06 18.60
CA GLU A 256 5.78 -2.98 18.60
C GLU A 256 7.17 -3.58 18.89
N GLU A 257 8.24 -2.84 18.59
CA GLU A 257 9.61 -3.34 18.81
C GLU A 257 9.91 -3.61 20.30
N ASP A 258 9.35 -2.77 21.17
CA ASP A 258 9.55 -2.86 22.63
C ASP A 258 8.58 -3.82 23.33
N GLY A 259 7.59 -4.37 22.61
CA GLY A 259 6.61 -5.30 23.18
C GLY A 259 5.29 -5.35 22.44
N CYS A 260 4.32 -6.07 23.01
CA CYS A 260 2.97 -6.19 22.45
C CYS A 260 1.99 -5.35 23.26
N LYS A 261 1.23 -4.50 22.57
CA LYS A 261 0.11 -3.75 23.17
C LYS A 261 -1.18 -4.53 22.99
N TYR A 262 -1.91 -4.75 24.06
CA TYR A 262 -3.26 -5.31 24.06
C TYR A 262 -4.26 -4.25 24.48
N TYR A 263 -5.41 -4.21 23.78
CA TYR A 263 -6.41 -3.18 23.96
C TYR A 263 -7.64 -3.71 24.71
N ASP A 264 -8.10 -3.01 25.73
CA ASP A 264 -9.36 -3.29 26.41
C ASP A 264 -10.57 -2.91 25.57
N ASP A 265 -10.45 -1.80 24.82
CA ASP A 265 -11.48 -1.35 23.90
C ASP A 265 -11.44 -2.15 22.59
N VAL A 266 -12.59 -2.59 22.14
CA VAL A 266 -12.73 -3.28 20.84
C VAL A 266 -13.23 -2.29 19.79
N ASN A 267 -12.31 -1.81 18.97
CA ASN A 267 -12.56 -0.84 17.90
C ASN A 267 -12.48 -1.53 16.53
N ILE A 268 -13.62 -1.80 15.91
CA ILE A 268 -13.66 -2.61 14.67
C ILE A 268 -13.69 -1.72 13.44
N CYS A 269 -12.72 -1.90 12.56
CA CYS A 269 -12.69 -1.33 11.23
C CYS A 269 -13.54 -2.15 10.26
N ILE A 270 -14.32 -1.48 9.43
CA ILE A 270 -15.08 -2.11 8.36
C ILE A 270 -14.44 -1.77 7.01
N ALA A 271 -14.03 -2.78 6.24
CA ALA A 271 -13.52 -2.55 4.89
C ALA A 271 -14.65 -2.13 3.94
N VAL A 272 -14.58 -0.89 3.43
CA VAL A 272 -15.58 -0.31 2.52
C VAL A 272 -14.93 0.04 1.19
N ALA A 273 -15.41 -0.58 0.11
CA ALA A 273 -14.98 -0.25 -1.25
C ALA A 273 -15.53 1.12 -1.66
N VAL A 274 -14.66 1.98 -2.19
CA VAL A 274 -14.97 3.29 -2.76
C VAL A 274 -14.38 3.39 -4.16
N LYS A 275 -14.80 4.40 -4.96
CA LYS A 275 -14.39 4.55 -6.36
C LYS A 275 -12.86 4.50 -6.57
N ASP A 276 -12.09 5.09 -5.65
CA ASP A 276 -10.64 5.25 -5.80
C ASP A 276 -9.82 4.21 -5.01
N GLY A 277 -10.48 3.29 -4.29
CA GLY A 277 -9.80 2.27 -3.47
C GLY A 277 -10.65 1.65 -2.38
N LEU A 278 -10.06 1.45 -1.22
CA LEU A 278 -10.70 0.87 -0.04
C LEU A 278 -10.41 1.77 1.16
N VAL A 279 -11.43 2.01 1.98
CA VAL A 279 -11.29 2.73 3.25
C VAL A 279 -11.79 1.86 4.40
N THR A 280 -11.27 2.09 5.59
CA THR A 280 -11.56 1.26 6.78
C THR A 280 -12.05 2.11 7.96
N PRO A 281 -13.28 2.69 7.87
CA PRO A 281 -13.83 3.43 8.99
C PRO A 281 -14.03 2.56 10.23
N VAL A 282 -13.92 3.18 11.41
CA VAL A 282 -13.87 2.52 12.72
C VAL A 282 -15.17 2.68 13.48
N ILE A 283 -15.76 1.59 13.94
CA ILE A 283 -16.78 1.58 14.98
C ILE A 283 -16.09 1.38 16.33
N ARG A 284 -16.25 2.34 17.23
CA ARG A 284 -15.57 2.32 18.53
C ARG A 284 -16.38 1.58 19.58
N ASN A 285 -15.67 0.97 20.53
CA ASN A 285 -16.25 0.31 21.71
C ASN A 285 -17.39 -0.66 21.37
N VAL A 286 -17.20 -1.46 20.31
CA VAL A 286 -18.22 -2.39 19.79
C VAL A 286 -18.67 -3.40 20.83
N ASN A 287 -17.79 -3.76 21.76
CA ASN A 287 -18.10 -4.63 22.89
C ASN A 287 -19.20 -4.02 23.80
N ASN A 288 -19.24 -2.70 23.99
CA ASN A 288 -20.13 -2.03 24.93
C ASN A 288 -21.43 -1.50 24.29
N ILE A 289 -21.56 -1.49 22.96
CA ILE A 289 -22.72 -0.97 22.25
C ILE A 289 -23.66 -2.07 21.76
N SER A 290 -24.95 -1.75 21.64
CA SER A 290 -25.97 -2.69 21.21
C SER A 290 -25.94 -2.94 19.70
N LEU A 291 -26.53 -4.07 19.24
CA LEU A 291 -26.73 -4.36 17.82
C LEU A 291 -27.46 -3.25 17.05
N LYS A 292 -28.39 -2.53 17.73
CA LYS A 292 -29.10 -1.40 17.13
C LYS A 292 -28.17 -0.22 16.86
N GLU A 293 -27.32 0.10 17.81
CA GLU A 293 -26.33 1.17 17.68
C GLU A 293 -25.28 0.83 16.63
N ILE A 294 -24.77 -0.42 16.63
CA ILE A 294 -23.87 -0.90 15.57
C ILE A 294 -24.48 -0.70 14.19
N SER A 295 -25.77 -1.09 14.01
CA SER A 295 -26.46 -0.95 12.72
C SER A 295 -26.62 0.51 12.27
N ILE A 296 -26.81 1.44 13.19
CA ILE A 296 -26.89 2.87 12.88
C ILE A 296 -25.51 3.42 12.52
N LEU A 297 -24.51 3.13 13.33
CA LEU A 297 -23.15 3.62 13.14
C LEU A 297 -22.52 3.06 11.84
N SER A 298 -22.67 1.76 11.58
CA SER A 298 -22.14 1.12 10.37
C SER A 298 -22.73 1.74 9.11
N LYS A 299 -24.06 1.95 9.07
CA LYS A 299 -24.72 2.58 7.91
C LYS A 299 -24.25 4.01 7.68
N ASN A 300 -24.10 4.80 8.75
CA ASN A 300 -23.64 6.17 8.68
C ASN A 300 -22.19 6.22 8.16
N LEU A 301 -21.31 5.40 8.72
CA LEU A 301 -19.90 5.33 8.30
C LEU A 301 -19.76 4.86 6.84
N ILE A 302 -20.50 3.83 6.42
CA ILE A 302 -20.51 3.35 5.04
C ILE A 302 -21.05 4.43 4.08
N SER A 303 -22.12 5.14 4.45
CA SER A 303 -22.66 6.25 3.67
C SER A 303 -21.64 7.38 3.51
N ASN A 304 -21.01 7.80 4.60
CA ASN A 304 -20.00 8.84 4.61
C ASN A 304 -18.75 8.43 3.83
N ALA A 305 -18.33 7.15 3.92
CA ALA A 305 -17.24 6.60 3.12
C ALA A 305 -17.49 6.76 1.62
N ARG A 306 -18.68 6.37 1.15
CA ARG A 306 -19.07 6.49 -0.25
C ARG A 306 -19.19 7.92 -0.73
N LYS A 307 -19.60 8.86 0.16
CA LYS A 307 -19.71 10.31 -0.10
C LYS A 307 -18.37 11.04 0.03
N LYS A 308 -17.27 10.36 0.40
CA LYS A 308 -15.95 10.96 0.70
C LYS A 308 -16.02 12.03 1.81
N SER A 309 -16.92 11.89 2.77
CA SER A 309 -17.16 12.83 3.88
C SER A 309 -16.68 12.31 5.24
N LEU A 310 -15.85 11.25 5.27
CA LEU A 310 -15.22 10.76 6.48
C LEU A 310 -14.18 11.75 6.99
N LYS A 311 -14.09 11.89 8.31
CA LYS A 311 -13.08 12.72 8.98
C LYS A 311 -11.90 11.86 9.41
N THR A 312 -10.74 12.46 9.65
CA THR A 312 -9.53 11.75 10.12
C THR A 312 -9.79 10.85 11.32
N LYS A 313 -10.56 11.34 12.31
CA LYS A 313 -10.98 10.55 13.47
C LYS A 313 -11.76 9.27 13.16
N ASP A 314 -12.37 9.19 11.97
CA ASP A 314 -13.20 8.04 11.61
C ASP A 314 -12.34 6.86 11.08
N PHE A 315 -11.03 7.07 10.84
CA PHE A 315 -10.08 6.06 10.35
C PHE A 315 -9.06 5.59 11.40
N GLU A 316 -8.88 6.36 12.49
CA GLU A 316 -7.83 6.13 13.48
C GLU A 316 -8.32 5.32 14.67
N GLY A 317 -7.41 4.61 15.34
CA GLY A 317 -7.67 3.90 16.59
C GLY A 317 -8.47 2.61 16.44
N GLY A 318 -8.53 2.03 15.25
CA GLY A 318 -9.09 0.69 15.05
C GLY A 318 -8.13 -0.39 15.51
N THR A 319 -8.64 -1.39 16.22
CA THR A 319 -7.82 -2.49 16.79
C THR A 319 -7.95 -3.81 16.02
N PHE A 320 -9.02 -3.98 15.26
CA PHE A 320 -9.31 -5.16 14.45
C PHE A 320 -10.07 -4.78 13.18
N THR A 321 -9.86 -5.51 12.07
CA THR A 321 -10.55 -5.23 10.80
C THR A 321 -11.43 -6.41 10.36
N ILE A 322 -12.60 -6.09 9.80
CA ILE A 322 -13.47 -7.04 9.12
C ILE A 322 -13.55 -6.67 7.64
N SER A 323 -13.29 -7.66 6.77
CA SER A 323 -13.47 -7.56 5.32
C SER A 323 -14.49 -8.58 4.85
N ASN A 324 -15.60 -8.14 4.27
CA ASN A 324 -16.67 -9.01 3.80
C ASN A 324 -16.83 -8.90 2.28
N LEU A 325 -16.56 -9.99 1.56
CA LEU A 325 -16.73 -10.11 0.12
C LEU A 325 -17.84 -11.07 -0.29
N GLY A 326 -18.68 -11.50 0.66
CA GLY A 326 -19.80 -12.40 0.39
C GLY A 326 -20.82 -11.86 -0.61
N MET A 327 -20.94 -10.51 -0.73
CA MET A 327 -21.79 -9.86 -1.72
C MET A 327 -21.28 -10.00 -3.17
N TYR A 328 -20.01 -10.36 -3.36
CA TYR A 328 -19.39 -10.60 -4.66
C TYR A 328 -19.27 -12.09 -5.00
N ASP A 329 -20.01 -12.94 -4.30
CA ASP A 329 -20.01 -14.41 -4.49
C ASP A 329 -18.67 -15.10 -4.19
N ILE A 330 -17.78 -14.45 -3.41
CA ILE A 330 -16.50 -15.03 -3.00
C ILE A 330 -16.73 -16.00 -1.85
N ASN A 331 -16.28 -17.24 -2.01
CA ASN A 331 -16.47 -18.31 -1.02
C ASN A 331 -15.52 -18.17 0.16
N ASN A 332 -14.24 -17.89 -0.10
CA ASN A 332 -13.22 -17.58 0.88
C ASN A 332 -12.11 -16.77 0.24
N PHE A 333 -11.37 -16.02 1.05
CA PHE A 333 -10.18 -15.28 0.65
C PHE A 333 -9.32 -14.98 1.88
N THR A 334 -8.05 -14.65 1.64
CA THR A 334 -7.13 -14.17 2.66
C THR A 334 -6.96 -12.67 2.54
N ALA A 335 -7.16 -11.94 3.63
CA ALA A 335 -6.97 -10.49 3.66
C ALA A 335 -5.56 -10.12 4.13
N ILE A 336 -5.06 -8.96 3.69
CA ILE A 336 -3.83 -8.36 4.21
C ILE A 336 -4.17 -7.61 5.48
N ILE A 337 -3.38 -7.78 6.54
CA ILE A 337 -3.56 -7.10 7.82
C ILE A 337 -3.42 -5.58 7.60
N ASN A 338 -4.31 -4.81 8.23
CA ASN A 338 -4.29 -3.35 8.20
C ASN A 338 -3.44 -2.81 9.38
N PRO A 339 -2.19 -2.35 9.14
CA PRO A 339 -1.35 -1.87 10.24
C PRO A 339 -1.99 -0.68 10.98
N PRO A 340 -1.79 -0.56 12.30
CA PRO A 340 -0.90 -1.33 13.18
C PRO A 340 -1.55 -2.60 13.78
N GLN A 341 -2.74 -2.99 13.33
CA GLN A 341 -3.47 -4.16 13.85
C GLN A 341 -2.72 -5.46 13.59
N SER A 342 -2.96 -6.46 14.43
CA SER A 342 -2.34 -7.79 14.31
C SER A 342 -3.24 -8.83 13.63
N ALA A 343 -4.52 -8.52 13.39
CA ALA A 343 -5.42 -9.46 12.75
C ALA A 343 -6.52 -8.79 11.90
N ILE A 344 -7.03 -9.56 10.93
CA ILE A 344 -8.16 -9.21 10.08
C ILE A 344 -8.99 -10.43 9.77
N LEU A 345 -10.32 -10.31 9.86
CA LEU A 345 -11.28 -11.36 9.52
C LEU A 345 -11.82 -11.17 8.11
N ALA A 346 -11.53 -12.09 7.23
CA ALA A 346 -12.10 -12.20 5.89
C ALA A 346 -13.37 -13.08 5.93
N ILE A 347 -14.48 -12.56 5.40
CA ILE A 347 -15.78 -13.21 5.44
C ILE A 347 -16.25 -13.50 4.02
N GLY A 348 -16.51 -14.80 3.74
CA GLY A 348 -17.03 -15.27 2.46
C GLY A 348 -18.55 -15.29 2.40
N LYS A 349 -19.08 -15.80 1.29
CA LYS A 349 -20.51 -15.98 1.03
C LYS A 349 -21.09 -17.12 1.85
N GLY A 350 -22.28 -16.94 2.39
CA GLY A 350 -23.11 -18.04 2.91
C GLY A 350 -23.72 -18.88 1.78
N ILE A 351 -23.39 -20.15 1.75
CA ILE A 351 -23.81 -21.08 0.70
C ILE A 351 -24.60 -22.24 1.32
N LYS A 352 -25.72 -22.60 0.73
CA LYS A 352 -26.45 -23.81 1.13
C LYS A 352 -25.71 -25.05 0.64
N LYS A 353 -25.34 -25.92 1.60
CA LYS A 353 -24.64 -27.18 1.35
C LYS A 353 -25.33 -28.33 2.09
N PRO A 354 -25.30 -29.58 1.57
CA PRO A 354 -25.65 -30.74 2.35
C PRO A 354 -24.56 -31.00 3.41
N ILE A 355 -24.97 -31.17 4.65
CA ILE A 355 -24.09 -31.55 5.76
C ILE A 355 -24.65 -32.81 6.45
N VAL A 356 -23.78 -33.57 7.10
CA VAL A 356 -24.17 -34.64 7.99
C VAL A 356 -24.36 -34.11 9.40
N PHE A 357 -25.57 -34.21 9.91
CA PHE A 357 -25.90 -33.82 11.29
C PHE A 357 -26.72 -34.94 11.94
N GLN A 358 -26.26 -35.46 13.08
CA GLN A 358 -26.88 -36.62 13.76
C GLN A 358 -27.21 -37.75 12.81
N GLU A 359 -26.25 -38.19 11.98
CA GLU A 359 -26.33 -39.26 10.99
C GLU A 359 -27.34 -39.03 9.85
N LYS A 360 -27.90 -37.81 9.74
CA LYS A 360 -28.83 -37.40 8.67
C LYS A 360 -28.21 -36.34 7.79
N ILE A 361 -28.49 -36.43 6.49
CA ILE A 361 -28.11 -35.36 5.56
C ILE A 361 -29.16 -34.25 5.65
N ILE A 362 -28.72 -33.06 6.04
CA ILE A 362 -29.55 -31.86 6.08
C ILE A 362 -28.94 -30.78 5.20
N ILE A 363 -29.74 -29.80 4.78
CA ILE A 363 -29.26 -28.63 4.05
C ILE A 363 -29.06 -27.49 5.07
N SER A 364 -27.85 -26.99 5.15
CA SER A 364 -27.49 -25.83 6.02
C SER A 364 -26.76 -24.77 5.25
N THR A 365 -26.88 -23.52 5.70
CA THR A 365 -26.14 -22.38 5.14
C THR A 365 -24.80 -22.26 5.84
N LEU A 366 -23.73 -22.57 5.11
CA LEU A 366 -22.36 -22.51 5.60
C LEU A 366 -21.63 -21.29 5.08
N MET A 367 -20.84 -20.68 5.92
CA MET A 367 -20.04 -19.49 5.61
C MET A 367 -18.58 -19.72 6.03
N ASN A 368 -17.66 -19.54 5.08
CA ASN A 368 -16.22 -19.58 5.41
C ASN A 368 -15.78 -18.24 5.95
N VAL A 369 -15.00 -18.31 7.01
CA VAL A 369 -14.28 -17.15 7.57
C VAL A 369 -12.80 -17.49 7.64
N THR A 370 -11.94 -16.53 7.27
CA THR A 370 -10.50 -16.69 7.33
C THR A 370 -9.90 -15.57 8.18
N LEU A 371 -9.23 -15.94 9.24
CA LEU A 371 -8.46 -15.03 10.10
C LEU A 371 -7.03 -14.96 9.56
N SER A 372 -6.59 -13.75 9.17
CA SER A 372 -5.19 -13.47 8.90
C SER A 372 -4.57 -12.88 10.15
N CYS A 373 -3.48 -13.47 10.63
CA CYS A 373 -2.80 -13.08 11.86
C CYS A 373 -1.34 -12.73 11.61
N ASP A 374 -0.82 -11.78 12.39
CA ASP A 374 0.61 -11.53 12.52
C ASP A 374 1.21 -12.53 13.52
N HIS A 375 2.07 -13.44 13.02
CA HIS A 375 2.64 -14.52 13.84
C HIS A 375 3.65 -14.04 14.90
N ARG A 376 3.97 -12.76 14.94
CA ARG A 376 4.83 -12.18 15.97
C ARG A 376 4.09 -11.95 17.30
N ILE A 377 2.76 -11.84 17.26
CA ILE A 377 1.91 -11.57 18.43
C ILE A 377 0.83 -12.64 18.64
N ILE A 378 0.32 -13.25 17.56
CA ILE A 378 -0.72 -14.28 17.63
C ILE A 378 -0.13 -15.59 17.12
N ASP A 379 -0.11 -16.62 17.95
CA ASP A 379 0.26 -17.97 17.54
C ASP A 379 -0.94 -18.77 17.01
N GLY A 380 -0.65 -19.98 16.49
CA GLY A 380 -1.68 -20.84 15.91
C GLY A 380 -2.76 -21.27 16.90
N ALA A 381 -2.41 -21.50 18.17
CA ALA A 381 -3.35 -21.94 19.21
C ALA A 381 -4.30 -20.80 19.61
N ILE A 382 -3.78 -19.58 19.80
CA ILE A 382 -4.58 -18.37 20.11
C ILE A 382 -5.54 -18.06 18.97
N GLY A 383 -5.04 -18.02 17.72
CA GLY A 383 -5.88 -17.78 16.55
C GLY A 383 -6.98 -18.83 16.36
N ALA A 384 -6.65 -20.12 16.57
CA ALA A 384 -7.64 -21.22 16.50
C ALA A 384 -8.68 -21.13 17.61
N LEU A 385 -8.27 -20.79 18.84
CA LEU A 385 -9.19 -20.57 19.96
C LEU A 385 -10.16 -19.43 19.67
N TRP A 386 -9.65 -18.32 19.14
CA TRP A 386 -10.48 -17.19 18.75
C TRP A 386 -11.52 -17.57 17.68
N LEU A 387 -11.11 -18.28 16.62
CA LEU A 387 -12.03 -18.74 15.57
C LEU A 387 -13.07 -19.73 16.10
N LYS A 388 -12.67 -20.62 17.00
CA LYS A 388 -13.60 -21.55 17.68
C LYS A 388 -14.66 -20.77 18.47
N THR A 389 -14.23 -19.80 19.28
CA THR A 389 -15.12 -18.93 20.04
C THR A 389 -16.06 -18.13 19.13
N PHE A 390 -15.53 -17.55 18.06
CA PHE A 390 -16.32 -16.84 17.06
C PHE A 390 -17.38 -17.74 16.41
N LYS A 391 -17.01 -18.99 16.03
CA LYS A 391 -17.95 -19.98 15.49
C LYS A 391 -19.05 -20.32 16.49
N GLU A 392 -18.71 -20.60 17.73
CA GLU A 392 -19.67 -20.91 18.79
C GLU A 392 -20.68 -19.76 18.99
N ILE A 393 -20.23 -18.51 18.96
CA ILE A 393 -21.09 -17.32 19.05
C ILE A 393 -22.03 -17.21 17.85
N ILE A 394 -21.55 -17.48 16.63
CA ILE A 394 -22.36 -17.40 15.40
C ILE A 394 -23.40 -18.51 15.33
N GLU A 395 -23.02 -19.73 15.68
CA GLU A 395 -23.92 -20.89 15.66
C GLU A 395 -24.95 -20.84 16.81
N ASN A 396 -24.62 -20.13 17.92
CA ASN A 396 -25.50 -19.90 19.06
C ASN A 396 -25.69 -18.39 19.34
N PRO A 397 -26.39 -17.66 18.47
CA PRO A 397 -26.37 -16.20 18.44
C PRO A 397 -27.12 -15.52 19.59
N LEU A 398 -27.74 -16.24 20.51
CA LEU A 398 -28.38 -15.67 21.70
C LEU A 398 -27.37 -14.89 22.55
N THR A 399 -26.10 -15.30 22.53
CA THR A 399 -25.00 -14.60 23.21
C THR A 399 -24.78 -13.16 22.73
N LEU A 400 -25.18 -12.82 21.50
CA LEU A 400 -25.08 -11.46 20.95
C LEU A 400 -26.06 -10.46 21.60
N ILE A 401 -27.12 -10.95 22.23
CA ILE A 401 -28.17 -10.12 22.85
C ILE A 401 -28.02 -10.15 24.35
N THR A 402 -27.71 -11.30 24.91
CA THR A 402 -27.54 -11.48 26.36
C THR A 402 -26.12 -11.09 26.72
N LYS A 403 -25.93 -9.84 27.16
CA LYS A 403 -24.66 -9.39 27.69
C LYS A 403 -24.36 -10.24 28.94
N TYR A 404 -23.45 -11.27 28.77
CA TYR A 404 -22.72 -11.91 29.87
C TYR A 404 -23.55 -12.60 30.95
N ILE A 405 -24.39 -13.59 30.61
CA ILE A 405 -25.08 -14.36 31.66
C ILE A 405 -24.12 -15.36 32.34
N ASN A 406 -22.97 -15.66 31.77
CA ASN A 406 -22.02 -16.64 32.34
C ASN A 406 -20.57 -16.14 32.27
N ARG A 407 -20.21 -15.13 33.10
CA ARG A 407 -18.87 -14.99 33.63
C ARG A 407 -18.87 -15.55 35.05
N THR A 408 -19.03 -16.84 35.16
CA THR A 408 -18.74 -17.58 36.39
C THR A 408 -17.82 -18.73 36.07
#